data_0900f0f2fb25a704b87969369905baec
#
_entry.id   0900f0f2fb25a704b87969369905baec
#
_cell.length_a   1.000
_cell.length_b   1.000
_cell.length_c   1.000
_cell.angle_alpha   90.00
_cell.angle_beta   90.00
_cell.angle_gamma   90.00
#
_symmetry.space_group_name_H-M   'P 1'
#
loop_
_entity.id
_entity.type
_entity.pdbx_description
1 polymer ?
#
loop_
_entity_poly.entity_id
_entity_poly.type
_entity_poly.pdbx_seq_one_letter_code
_entity_poly.pdbx_strand_id
1 'polypeptide(L)'
;MKRLTYILLLVVAAVSCTTKGPICVETPKRPAGQEDAVLMTAPAIDTVRVGFIGLGMRGSSAVSRYLHIPGAKVAAICDIEPAMVEKTQERLRRAGYPEVPSYTGSEDAWKQLCERDDIDLVYVVTDWKNHAKMGVYAMEQGKHVAIEVPAAMTLDEIWSLVETSERTRKHCMQLENCVYDFFELTTLNMAQKGLFGEILHVEGSYIHNLEEFWGEYWNNWRLDYNRDNRGDVYPTHGLGPACQLLDIHRGDRMKTLVSMDTKSVRGPQLVEQYTGEKCEEFKNGDHTLTMISTEKGKTILIQHDVMSPRPYSRMYQLTGTNGFANKYPVQQYCFRPERLAETEVNYENLSMHSAVPADVKEQLMQQYKHPIHQEIEEIARKVGGHGGMDYVMDYRLIHCLRNGLPLDMDVYDLAEWCCLPELTRISMENGNMPVQVPDFTRGYWNKVQGYRHAL
;
A
#
# COMPACT_ATOMS: atom_id res chain seq x y z
N MET A 1 70.02 1.75 46.75
CA MET A 1 69.18 1.29 45.63
C MET A 1 67.76 1.57 45.99
N LYS A 2 67.18 2.65 45.45
CA LYS A 2 65.75 3.03 45.68
C LYS A 2 64.94 2.48 44.48
N ARG A 3 64.00 1.57 44.76
CA ARG A 3 63.05 1.07 43.76
C ARG A 3 61.93 2.11 43.64
N LEU A 4 61.78 2.68 42.46
CA LEU A 4 60.65 3.51 42.06
C LEU A 4 59.52 2.58 41.57
N THR A 5 58.43 2.56 42.31
CA THR A 5 57.20 1.81 41.92
C THR A 5 56.31 2.79 41.12
N TYR A 6 56.16 2.58 39.79
CA TYR A 6 55.19 3.29 38.97
C TYR A 6 53.81 2.72 39.21
N ILE A 7 52.91 3.48 39.75
CA ILE A 7 51.49 3.16 39.81
C ILE A 7 50.84 3.67 38.51
N LEU A 8 50.44 2.74 37.62
CA LEU A 8 49.69 3.04 36.43
C LEU A 8 48.21 3.23 36.80
N LEU A 9 47.73 4.47 36.85
CA LEU A 9 46.32 4.77 36.98
C LEU A 9 45.62 4.50 35.65
N LEU A 10 44.89 3.39 35.53
CA LEU A 10 43.94 3.14 34.46
C LEU A 10 42.70 4.01 34.71
N VAL A 11 42.55 5.10 33.97
CA VAL A 11 41.30 5.86 33.89
C VAL A 11 40.36 5.08 32.97
N VAL A 12 39.47 4.29 33.53
CA VAL A 12 38.35 3.71 32.79
C VAL A 12 37.36 4.83 32.55
N ALA A 13 37.39 5.42 31.35
CA ALA A 13 36.31 6.30 30.91
C ALA A 13 35.06 5.43 30.75
N ALA A 14 34.15 5.48 31.71
CA ALA A 14 32.82 4.94 31.57
C ALA A 14 32.08 5.76 30.51
N VAL A 15 32.08 5.29 29.26
CA VAL A 15 31.18 5.78 28.25
C VAL A 15 29.78 5.36 28.71
N SER A 16 29.07 6.30 29.33
CA SER A 16 27.65 6.15 29.63
C SER A 16 26.91 6.09 28.29
N CYS A 17 26.68 4.89 27.76
CA CYS A 17 25.71 4.68 26.72
C CYS A 17 24.33 4.99 27.32
N THR A 18 23.92 6.24 27.30
CA THR A 18 22.50 6.55 27.42
C THR A 18 21.82 5.99 26.17
N THR A 19 21.12 4.87 26.32
CA THR A 19 20.25 4.35 25.28
C THR A 19 19.23 5.43 24.96
N LYS A 20 19.45 6.17 23.86
CA LYS A 20 18.42 7.07 23.34
C LYS A 20 17.25 6.18 22.93
N GLY A 21 16.06 6.49 23.43
CA GLY A 21 14.82 5.85 22.98
C GLY A 21 14.59 6.06 21.47
N PRO A 22 13.55 5.49 20.90
CA PRO A 22 13.18 5.73 19.50
C PRO A 22 13.06 7.24 19.21
N ILE A 23 13.40 7.63 17.98
CA ILE A 23 13.12 9.00 17.52
C ILE A 23 11.62 9.19 17.55
N CYS A 24 11.16 10.19 18.31
CA CYS A 24 9.75 10.50 18.44
C CYS A 24 9.29 11.31 17.22
N VAL A 25 8.22 10.86 16.59
CA VAL A 25 7.50 11.59 15.54
C VAL A 25 6.14 11.99 16.12
N GLU A 26 5.82 13.27 16.04
CA GLU A 26 4.61 13.81 16.67
C GLU A 26 3.34 13.30 15.98
N THR A 27 2.34 12.95 16.80
CA THR A 27 0.96 12.72 16.36
C THR A 27 0.16 14.00 16.62
N PRO A 28 -0.26 14.74 15.58
CA PRO A 28 -1.04 15.96 15.77
C PRO A 28 -2.38 15.66 16.46
N LYS A 29 -2.83 16.56 17.31
CA LYS A 29 -4.14 16.42 17.96
C LYS A 29 -5.26 16.60 16.93
N ARG A 30 -6.32 15.79 17.04
CA ARG A 30 -7.51 15.99 16.20
C ARG A 30 -8.11 17.36 16.49
N PRO A 31 -8.42 18.17 15.45
CA PRO A 31 -9.10 19.44 15.62
C PRO A 31 -10.44 19.28 16.36
N ALA A 32 -10.79 20.26 17.19
CA ALA A 32 -12.03 20.22 17.96
C ALA A 32 -13.26 20.12 17.04
N GLY A 33 -14.17 19.20 17.35
CA GLY A 33 -15.40 18.98 16.56
C GLY A 33 -15.23 18.07 15.34
N GLN A 34 -14.02 17.56 15.07
CA GLN A 34 -13.83 16.50 14.06
C GLN A 34 -14.00 15.12 14.70
N GLU A 35 -14.61 14.23 13.93
CA GLU A 35 -14.78 12.82 14.27
C GLU A 35 -13.79 11.97 13.51
N ASP A 36 -13.40 10.82 14.08
CA ASP A 36 -12.56 9.84 13.38
C ASP A 36 -13.27 9.24 12.16
N ALA A 37 -12.48 8.69 11.24
CA ALA A 37 -12.96 8.02 10.03
C ALA A 37 -13.03 6.49 10.15
N VAL A 38 -12.83 5.92 11.36
CA VAL A 38 -12.90 4.47 11.58
C VAL A 38 -14.32 3.98 11.30
N LEU A 39 -14.47 3.07 10.35
CA LEU A 39 -15.76 2.58 9.84
C LEU A 39 -16.69 3.73 9.37
N MET A 40 -16.13 4.80 8.87
CA MET A 40 -16.91 5.90 8.29
C MET A 40 -17.81 5.39 7.17
N THR A 41 -19.06 5.81 7.18
CA THR A 41 -20.04 5.58 6.12
C THR A 41 -20.40 6.89 5.42
N ALA A 42 -20.95 6.78 4.22
CA ALA A 42 -21.50 7.91 3.47
C ALA A 42 -22.86 7.52 2.89
N PRO A 43 -23.71 8.49 2.50
CA PRO A 43 -24.95 8.17 1.82
C PRO A 43 -24.73 7.29 0.59
N ALA A 44 -25.58 6.27 0.41
CA ALA A 44 -25.54 5.38 -0.74
C ALA A 44 -25.74 6.16 -2.07
N ILE A 45 -25.02 5.74 -3.11
CA ILE A 45 -25.04 6.37 -4.44
C ILE A 45 -25.47 5.35 -5.49
N ASP A 46 -26.64 5.48 -6.09
CA ASP A 46 -27.16 4.52 -7.07
C ASP A 46 -26.22 4.27 -8.24
N THR A 47 -25.67 5.35 -8.81
CA THR A 47 -24.66 5.30 -9.88
C THR A 47 -23.52 6.24 -9.53
N VAL A 48 -22.34 5.69 -9.26
CA VAL A 48 -21.14 6.46 -8.92
C VAL A 48 -20.54 7.05 -10.19
N ARG A 49 -20.56 8.37 -10.31
CA ARG A 49 -20.03 9.14 -11.43
C ARG A 49 -18.58 9.49 -11.15
N VAL A 50 -17.68 8.95 -11.98
CA VAL A 50 -16.24 8.97 -11.72
C VAL A 50 -15.53 9.92 -12.68
N GLY A 51 -14.76 10.84 -12.13
CA GLY A 51 -13.81 11.67 -12.86
C GLY A 51 -12.38 11.14 -12.70
N PHE A 52 -11.68 10.92 -13.80
CA PHE A 52 -10.31 10.39 -13.80
C PHE A 52 -9.29 11.49 -14.06
N ILE A 53 -8.26 11.60 -13.22
CA ILE A 53 -7.15 12.54 -13.36
C ILE A 53 -5.86 11.75 -13.54
N GLY A 54 -5.21 11.90 -14.70
CA GLY A 54 -4.09 11.09 -15.15
C GLY A 54 -4.53 9.93 -16.01
N LEU A 55 -4.11 9.92 -17.29
CA LEU A 55 -4.51 8.93 -18.30
C LEU A 55 -3.31 8.17 -18.88
N GLY A 56 -2.21 8.18 -18.18
CA GLY A 56 -1.02 7.40 -18.51
C GLY A 56 -1.29 5.89 -18.44
N MET A 57 -0.22 5.12 -18.23
CA MET A 57 -0.22 3.65 -18.19
C MET A 57 -1.37 3.06 -17.34
N ARG A 58 -1.47 3.52 -16.08
CA ARG A 58 -2.44 3.02 -15.09
C ARG A 58 -3.84 3.60 -15.31
N GLY A 59 -3.92 4.93 -15.52
CA GLY A 59 -5.20 5.64 -15.61
C GLY A 59 -6.04 5.22 -16.80
N SER A 60 -5.46 5.08 -17.98
CA SER A 60 -6.19 4.63 -19.15
C SER A 60 -6.70 3.18 -19.02
N SER A 61 -5.98 2.35 -18.27
CA SER A 61 -6.44 0.99 -17.93
C SER A 61 -7.58 1.01 -16.91
N ALA A 62 -7.53 1.90 -15.92
CA ALA A 62 -8.61 2.10 -14.95
C ALA A 62 -9.91 2.55 -15.64
N VAL A 63 -9.85 3.56 -16.53
CA VAL A 63 -11.02 3.98 -17.33
C VAL A 63 -11.65 2.79 -18.05
N SER A 64 -10.84 1.92 -18.66
CA SER A 64 -11.35 0.73 -19.37
C SER A 64 -12.03 -0.28 -18.42
N ARG A 65 -11.46 -0.52 -17.24
CA ARG A 65 -12.06 -1.43 -16.23
C ARG A 65 -13.41 -0.93 -15.74
N TYR A 66 -13.53 0.38 -15.54
CA TYR A 66 -14.78 1.00 -15.06
C TYR A 66 -15.96 0.86 -16.01
N LEU A 67 -15.72 0.61 -17.29
CA LEU A 67 -16.80 0.26 -18.25
C LEU A 67 -17.48 -1.09 -17.93
N HIS A 68 -16.84 -1.91 -17.10
CA HIS A 68 -17.31 -3.25 -16.73
C HIS A 68 -17.78 -3.35 -15.27
N ILE A 69 -17.79 -2.24 -14.52
CA ILE A 69 -18.19 -2.24 -13.12
C ILE A 69 -19.65 -1.79 -13.00
N PRO A 70 -20.56 -2.66 -12.52
CA PRO A 70 -21.97 -2.31 -12.36
C PRO A 70 -22.15 -1.11 -11.41
N GLY A 71 -22.92 -0.11 -11.87
CA GLY A 71 -23.19 1.09 -11.08
C GLY A 71 -22.08 2.12 -11.05
N ALA A 72 -21.04 1.95 -11.87
CA ALA A 72 -20.05 2.99 -12.15
C ALA A 72 -20.33 3.65 -13.50
N LYS A 73 -20.01 4.94 -13.61
CA LYS A 73 -20.10 5.71 -14.84
C LYS A 73 -18.87 6.61 -14.99
N VAL A 74 -18.15 6.48 -16.12
CA VAL A 74 -17.10 7.46 -16.48
C VAL A 74 -17.79 8.78 -16.81
N ALA A 75 -17.57 9.82 -16.00
CA ALA A 75 -18.25 11.11 -16.11
C ALA A 75 -17.36 12.20 -16.72
N ALA A 76 -16.05 12.16 -16.47
CA ALA A 76 -15.09 13.08 -17.04
C ALA A 76 -13.68 12.49 -16.98
N ILE A 77 -12.78 12.99 -17.82
CA ILE A 77 -11.36 12.62 -17.86
C ILE A 77 -10.47 13.86 -17.91
N CYS A 78 -9.28 13.75 -17.32
CA CYS A 78 -8.30 14.82 -17.30
C CYS A 78 -6.88 14.26 -17.43
N ASP A 79 -6.08 14.89 -18.27
CA ASP A 79 -4.63 14.69 -18.31
C ASP A 79 -3.96 15.99 -18.77
N ILE A 80 -2.75 16.27 -18.28
CA ILE A 80 -1.97 17.42 -18.71
C ILE A 80 -1.62 17.35 -20.19
N GLU A 81 -1.42 16.13 -20.70
CA GLU A 81 -1.06 15.83 -22.09
C GLU A 81 -2.33 15.62 -22.95
N PRO A 82 -2.65 16.54 -23.91
CA PRO A 82 -3.82 16.42 -24.76
C PRO A 82 -3.91 15.08 -25.50
N ALA A 83 -2.77 14.53 -25.92
CA ALA A 83 -2.71 13.25 -26.62
C ALA A 83 -3.23 12.08 -25.79
N MET A 84 -3.06 12.10 -24.44
CA MET A 84 -3.60 11.07 -23.56
C MET A 84 -5.11 11.16 -23.43
N VAL A 85 -5.66 12.38 -23.43
CA VAL A 85 -7.10 12.62 -23.45
C VAL A 85 -7.70 12.08 -24.76
N GLU A 86 -7.14 12.45 -25.92
CA GLU A 86 -7.62 12.00 -27.23
C GLU A 86 -7.57 10.47 -27.35
N LYS A 87 -6.46 9.86 -26.95
CA LYS A 87 -6.31 8.40 -26.94
C LYS A 87 -7.36 7.71 -26.06
N THR A 88 -7.70 8.30 -24.92
CA THR A 88 -8.71 7.75 -24.00
C THR A 88 -10.11 7.93 -24.55
N GLN A 89 -10.46 9.07 -25.15
CA GLN A 89 -11.72 9.29 -25.85
C GLN A 89 -11.91 8.31 -27.01
N GLU A 90 -10.86 8.06 -27.79
CA GLU A 90 -10.91 7.05 -28.86
C GLU A 90 -11.17 5.64 -28.31
N ARG A 91 -10.55 5.29 -27.17
CA ARG A 91 -10.80 4.01 -26.50
C ARG A 91 -12.24 3.88 -26.02
N LEU A 92 -12.83 4.94 -25.44
CA LEU A 92 -14.23 4.99 -25.03
C LEU A 92 -15.15 4.80 -26.24
N ARG A 93 -14.91 5.50 -27.37
CA ARG A 93 -15.67 5.36 -28.61
C ARG A 93 -15.63 3.93 -29.16
N ARG A 94 -14.45 3.30 -29.18
CA ARG A 94 -14.30 1.89 -29.63
C ARG A 94 -15.05 0.91 -28.74
N ALA A 95 -15.20 1.22 -27.46
CA ALA A 95 -16.01 0.45 -26.52
C ALA A 95 -17.53 0.74 -26.62
N GLY A 96 -17.94 1.63 -27.53
CA GLY A 96 -19.35 2.05 -27.67
C GLY A 96 -19.81 3.02 -26.58
N TYR A 97 -18.87 3.62 -25.84
CA TYR A 97 -19.18 4.60 -24.81
C TYR A 97 -19.24 6.02 -25.41
N PRO A 98 -20.14 6.87 -24.95
CA PRO A 98 -20.21 8.26 -25.44
C PRO A 98 -18.94 9.04 -25.07
N GLU A 99 -18.65 10.07 -25.83
CA GLU A 99 -17.64 11.04 -25.47
C GLU A 99 -17.97 11.72 -24.15
N VAL A 100 -16.97 11.88 -23.27
CA VAL A 100 -17.15 12.50 -21.96
C VAL A 100 -16.44 13.86 -21.90
N PRO A 101 -16.88 14.79 -21.04
CA PRO A 101 -16.15 16.02 -20.76
C PRO A 101 -14.68 15.75 -20.45
N SER A 102 -13.80 16.55 -21.01
CA SER A 102 -12.36 16.36 -20.85
C SER A 102 -11.63 17.68 -20.57
N TYR A 103 -10.57 17.60 -19.79
CA TYR A 103 -9.77 18.73 -19.34
C TYR A 103 -8.29 18.45 -19.61
N THR A 104 -7.57 19.42 -20.18
CA THR A 104 -6.17 19.24 -20.58
C THR A 104 -5.46 20.56 -20.82
N GLY A 105 -4.13 20.51 -21.05
CA GLY A 105 -3.34 21.66 -21.50
C GLY A 105 -3.00 22.68 -20.42
N SER A 106 -3.29 22.39 -19.16
CA SER A 106 -2.90 23.24 -18.01
C SER A 106 -2.61 22.37 -16.79
N GLU A 107 -1.63 22.79 -15.99
CA GLU A 107 -1.30 22.13 -14.71
C GLU A 107 -2.47 22.16 -13.70
N ASP A 108 -3.42 23.08 -13.88
CA ASP A 108 -4.60 23.26 -13.02
C ASP A 108 -5.91 22.76 -13.67
N ALA A 109 -5.86 22.16 -14.86
CA ALA A 109 -7.06 21.68 -15.57
C ALA A 109 -7.89 20.69 -14.74
N TRP A 110 -7.23 19.88 -13.90
CA TRP A 110 -7.88 18.92 -13.02
C TRP A 110 -8.80 19.53 -11.97
N LYS A 111 -8.61 20.82 -11.59
CA LYS A 111 -9.49 21.52 -10.65
C LYS A 111 -10.90 21.66 -11.22
N GLN A 112 -11.00 21.99 -12.52
CA GLN A 112 -12.29 22.10 -13.21
C GLN A 112 -13.06 20.77 -13.19
N LEU A 113 -12.37 19.64 -13.27
CA LEU A 113 -13.00 18.33 -13.11
C LEU A 113 -13.51 18.13 -11.67
N CYS A 114 -12.72 18.47 -10.66
CA CYS A 114 -13.13 18.35 -9.25
C CYS A 114 -14.32 19.24 -8.88
N GLU A 115 -14.46 20.40 -9.52
CA GLU A 115 -15.52 21.39 -9.26
C GLU A 115 -16.88 21.02 -9.87
N ARG A 116 -16.98 19.96 -10.68
CA ARG A 116 -18.22 19.52 -11.32
C ARG A 116 -19.21 18.93 -10.32
N ASP A 117 -20.47 19.33 -10.38
CA ASP A 117 -21.55 18.80 -9.54
C ASP A 117 -21.99 17.38 -9.94
N ASP A 118 -21.65 16.93 -11.15
CA ASP A 118 -22.02 15.62 -11.67
C ASP A 118 -20.89 14.57 -11.51
N ILE A 119 -19.97 14.77 -10.57
CA ILE A 119 -18.94 13.81 -10.16
C ILE A 119 -19.12 13.48 -8.67
N ASP A 120 -19.10 12.19 -8.34
CA ASP A 120 -19.21 11.67 -6.98
C ASP A 120 -17.84 11.20 -6.46
N LEU A 121 -17.01 10.64 -7.35
CA LEU A 121 -15.70 10.08 -7.05
C LEU A 121 -14.64 10.64 -8.00
N VAL A 122 -13.53 11.13 -7.46
CA VAL A 122 -12.33 11.49 -8.23
C VAL A 122 -11.29 10.38 -8.07
N TYR A 123 -10.82 9.86 -9.21
CA TYR A 123 -9.81 8.81 -9.31
C TYR A 123 -8.48 9.43 -9.77
N VAL A 124 -7.50 9.54 -8.87
CA VAL A 124 -6.22 10.22 -9.09
C VAL A 124 -5.13 9.22 -9.44
N VAL A 125 -4.49 9.40 -10.61
CA VAL A 125 -3.48 8.47 -11.17
C VAL A 125 -2.35 9.25 -11.85
N THR A 126 -1.81 10.24 -11.17
CA THR A 126 -0.74 11.12 -11.67
C THR A 126 0.65 10.69 -11.17
N ASP A 127 1.60 11.60 -11.14
CA ASP A 127 2.86 11.43 -10.43
C ASP A 127 2.66 11.58 -8.91
N TRP A 128 3.53 10.96 -8.11
CA TRP A 128 3.37 10.89 -6.66
C TRP A 128 3.29 12.24 -5.95
N LYS A 129 4.04 13.25 -6.43
CA LYS A 129 4.05 14.60 -5.82
C LYS A 129 2.72 15.36 -5.94
N ASN A 130 1.82 14.93 -6.82
CA ASN A 130 0.52 15.55 -7.04
C ASN A 130 -0.64 14.79 -6.38
N HIS A 131 -0.44 13.54 -5.96
CA HIS A 131 -1.48 12.67 -5.43
C HIS A 131 -2.21 13.29 -4.24
N ALA A 132 -1.51 13.62 -3.17
CA ALA A 132 -2.13 14.17 -1.95
C ALA A 132 -2.82 15.51 -2.20
N LYS A 133 -2.17 16.43 -2.95
CA LYS A 133 -2.72 17.74 -3.30
C LYS A 133 -4.06 17.62 -4.03
N MET A 134 -4.14 16.72 -5.01
CA MET A 134 -5.35 16.49 -5.79
C MET A 134 -6.44 15.83 -4.94
N GLY A 135 -6.06 14.87 -4.09
CA GLY A 135 -6.96 14.20 -3.16
C GLY A 135 -7.61 15.16 -2.17
N VAL A 136 -6.81 16.00 -1.53
CA VAL A 136 -7.28 17.05 -0.59
C VAL A 136 -8.26 17.97 -1.30
N TYR A 137 -7.88 18.53 -2.45
CA TYR A 137 -8.74 19.47 -3.18
C TYR A 137 -10.08 18.82 -3.58
N ALA A 138 -10.04 17.59 -4.10
CA ALA A 138 -11.26 16.88 -4.50
C ALA A 138 -12.20 16.65 -3.31
N MET A 139 -11.69 16.28 -2.12
CA MET A 139 -12.51 16.14 -0.91
C MET A 139 -13.08 17.49 -0.46
N GLU A 140 -12.34 18.58 -0.59
CA GLU A 140 -12.84 19.94 -0.30
C GLU A 140 -13.96 20.37 -1.26
N GLN A 141 -13.94 19.89 -2.52
CA GLN A 141 -15.04 20.05 -3.47
C GLN A 141 -16.18 19.04 -3.26
N GLY A 142 -16.18 18.33 -2.11
CA GLY A 142 -17.26 17.42 -1.74
C GLY A 142 -17.24 16.05 -2.44
N LYS A 143 -16.13 15.63 -3.04
CA LYS A 143 -15.99 14.35 -3.75
C LYS A 143 -15.39 13.28 -2.85
N HIS A 144 -15.78 12.01 -3.03
CA HIS A 144 -14.99 10.88 -2.59
C HIS A 144 -13.73 10.79 -3.45
N VAL A 145 -12.66 10.18 -2.91
CA VAL A 145 -11.37 10.12 -3.61
C VAL A 145 -10.78 8.72 -3.56
N ALA A 146 -10.27 8.28 -4.69
CA ALA A 146 -9.41 7.11 -4.81
C ALA A 146 -8.08 7.54 -5.45
N ILE A 147 -6.96 7.17 -4.83
CA ILE A 147 -5.64 7.65 -5.22
C ILE A 147 -4.71 6.46 -5.47
N GLU A 148 -4.05 6.42 -6.63
CA GLU A 148 -3.04 5.40 -6.94
C GLU A 148 -1.87 5.42 -5.93
N VAL A 149 -1.23 4.30 -5.83
CA VAL A 149 -0.15 4.02 -4.87
C VAL A 149 1.20 4.65 -5.26
N PRO A 150 1.92 5.21 -4.30
CA PRO A 150 1.51 5.67 -2.98
C PRO A 150 0.68 6.96 -3.06
N ALA A 151 -0.32 7.08 -2.20
CA ALA A 151 -1.20 8.26 -2.18
C ALA A 151 -0.54 9.50 -1.58
N ALA A 152 0.50 9.32 -0.77
CA ALA A 152 1.29 10.37 -0.14
C ALA A 152 2.73 9.90 0.05
N MET A 153 3.68 10.84 0.10
CA MET A 153 5.11 10.58 0.23
C MET A 153 5.73 11.21 1.48
N THR A 154 5.01 12.10 2.15
CA THR A 154 5.44 12.79 3.38
C THR A 154 4.38 12.72 4.46
N LEU A 155 4.80 12.88 5.72
CA LEU A 155 3.86 12.90 6.85
C LEU A 155 2.89 14.09 6.78
N ASP A 156 3.33 15.22 6.26
CA ASP A 156 2.46 16.40 6.08
C ASP A 156 1.34 16.11 5.06
N GLU A 157 1.68 15.46 3.95
CA GLU A 157 0.70 15.03 2.95
C GLU A 157 -0.29 14.01 3.54
N ILE A 158 0.21 13.04 4.31
CA ILE A 158 -0.62 12.03 4.98
C ILE A 158 -1.61 12.71 5.93
N TRP A 159 -1.12 13.59 6.81
CA TRP A 159 -1.99 14.29 7.75
C TRP A 159 -3.00 15.20 7.04
N SER A 160 -2.62 15.83 5.93
CA SER A 160 -3.54 16.62 5.12
C SER A 160 -4.70 15.78 4.58
N LEU A 161 -4.43 14.57 4.09
CA LEU A 161 -5.46 13.63 3.63
C LEU A 161 -6.35 13.14 4.78
N VAL A 162 -5.75 12.73 5.91
CA VAL A 162 -6.50 12.26 7.09
C VAL A 162 -7.42 13.35 7.62
N GLU A 163 -6.90 14.56 7.85
CA GLU A 163 -7.67 15.67 8.40
C GLU A 163 -8.78 16.14 7.45
N THR A 164 -8.50 16.13 6.15
CA THR A 164 -9.52 16.51 5.17
C THR A 164 -10.63 15.47 5.09
N SER A 165 -10.30 14.17 5.12
CA SER A 165 -11.31 13.09 5.15
C SER A 165 -12.17 13.16 6.42
N GLU A 166 -11.54 13.33 7.60
CA GLU A 166 -12.25 13.50 8.88
C GLU A 166 -13.17 14.73 8.86
N ARG A 167 -12.71 15.88 8.35
CA ARG A 167 -13.44 17.14 8.30
C ARG A 167 -14.58 17.13 7.29
N THR A 168 -14.35 16.63 6.08
CA THR A 168 -15.33 16.66 4.99
C THR A 168 -16.26 15.47 4.99
N ARG A 169 -15.96 14.45 5.79
CA ARG A 169 -16.66 13.14 5.81
C ARG A 169 -16.70 12.49 4.43
N LYS A 170 -15.63 12.68 3.63
CA LYS A 170 -15.46 12.04 2.34
C LYS A 170 -14.47 10.88 2.45
N HIS A 171 -14.83 9.77 1.83
CA HIS A 171 -13.92 8.63 1.73
C HIS A 171 -12.67 9.01 0.94
N CYS A 172 -11.53 8.59 1.44
CA CYS A 172 -10.22 8.68 0.78
C CYS A 172 -9.57 7.31 0.82
N MET A 173 -9.49 6.63 -0.32
CA MET A 173 -8.94 5.29 -0.45
C MET A 173 -7.65 5.31 -1.25
N GLN A 174 -6.60 4.66 -0.75
CA GLN A 174 -5.46 4.32 -1.58
C GLN A 174 -5.76 3.05 -2.38
N LEU A 175 -5.39 3.05 -3.66
CA LEU A 175 -5.69 1.97 -4.59
C LEU A 175 -4.63 0.84 -4.50
N GLU A 176 -4.58 0.19 -3.33
CA GLU A 176 -3.68 -0.93 -3.08
C GLU A 176 -4.30 -2.25 -3.54
N ASN A 177 -3.94 -2.67 -4.74
CA ASN A 177 -4.53 -3.84 -5.38
C ASN A 177 -4.11 -5.18 -4.78
N CYS A 178 -2.92 -5.27 -4.14
CA CYS A 178 -2.40 -6.54 -3.62
C CYS A 178 -3.25 -7.12 -2.50
N VAL A 179 -3.97 -6.29 -1.75
CA VAL A 179 -4.90 -6.77 -0.71
C VAL A 179 -6.09 -7.54 -1.29
N TYR A 180 -6.32 -7.45 -2.60
CA TYR A 180 -7.39 -8.15 -3.32
C TYR A 180 -6.90 -9.28 -4.22
N ASP A 181 -5.61 -9.63 -4.16
CA ASP A 181 -5.11 -10.81 -4.87
C ASP A 181 -5.74 -12.09 -4.32
N PHE A 182 -5.93 -13.07 -5.19
CA PHE A 182 -6.62 -14.32 -4.85
C PHE A 182 -5.94 -15.12 -3.73
N PHE A 183 -4.60 -15.12 -3.70
CA PHE A 183 -3.86 -15.81 -2.65
C PHE A 183 -3.94 -15.05 -1.33
N GLU A 184 -3.77 -13.72 -1.34
CA GLU A 184 -3.83 -12.84 -0.17
C GLU A 184 -5.21 -12.92 0.51
N LEU A 185 -6.29 -12.76 -0.25
CA LEU A 185 -7.64 -12.84 0.32
C LEU A 185 -7.99 -14.23 0.83
N THR A 186 -7.59 -15.30 0.13
CA THR A 186 -7.80 -16.66 0.61
C THR A 186 -7.03 -16.92 1.90
N THR A 187 -5.77 -16.48 1.97
CA THR A 187 -4.93 -16.62 3.16
C THR A 187 -5.46 -15.78 4.33
N LEU A 188 -5.95 -14.56 4.06
CA LEU A 188 -6.62 -13.72 5.06
C LEU A 188 -7.88 -14.42 5.61
N ASN A 189 -8.71 -15.02 4.77
CA ASN A 189 -9.88 -15.78 5.22
C ASN A 189 -9.49 -17.00 6.08
N MET A 190 -8.42 -17.73 5.71
CA MET A 190 -7.85 -18.80 6.54
C MET A 190 -7.40 -18.26 7.91
N ALA A 191 -6.72 -17.11 7.92
CA ALA A 191 -6.23 -16.46 9.14
C ALA A 191 -7.40 -16.05 10.06
N GLN A 192 -8.43 -15.42 9.51
CA GLN A 192 -9.63 -15.01 10.24
C GLN A 192 -10.43 -16.20 10.79
N LYS A 193 -10.29 -17.37 10.19
CA LYS A 193 -10.86 -18.64 10.68
C LYS A 193 -9.93 -19.40 11.62
N GLY A 194 -8.77 -18.81 11.98
CA GLY A 194 -7.86 -19.31 13.00
C GLY A 194 -6.92 -20.43 12.57
N LEU A 195 -6.81 -20.77 11.27
CA LEU A 195 -5.95 -21.85 10.80
C LEU A 195 -4.48 -21.63 11.18
N PHE A 196 -3.99 -20.41 11.12
CA PHE A 196 -2.61 -20.07 11.45
C PHE A 196 -2.36 -19.88 12.96
N GLY A 197 -3.42 -19.92 13.78
CA GLY A 197 -3.33 -19.55 15.20
C GLY A 197 -3.06 -18.06 15.38
N GLU A 198 -2.26 -17.69 16.38
CA GLU A 198 -1.81 -16.31 16.54
C GLU A 198 -0.72 -15.99 15.52
N ILE A 199 -0.91 -14.94 14.72
CA ILE A 199 0.08 -14.49 13.74
C ILE A 199 1.14 -13.67 14.49
N LEU A 200 2.40 -14.06 14.31
CA LEU A 200 3.53 -13.48 15.03
C LEU A 200 4.38 -12.57 14.15
N HIS A 201 4.51 -12.94 12.86
CA HIS A 201 5.40 -12.27 11.93
C HIS A 201 4.85 -12.32 10.50
N VAL A 202 5.02 -11.21 9.78
CA VAL A 202 4.66 -11.12 8.36
C VAL A 202 5.81 -10.49 7.58
N GLU A 203 6.08 -11.01 6.37
CA GLU A 203 7.05 -10.43 5.44
C GLU A 203 6.34 -9.97 4.17
N GLY A 204 6.66 -8.77 3.72
CA GLY A 204 6.18 -8.19 2.49
C GLY A 204 7.31 -7.57 1.67
N SER A 205 7.08 -7.33 0.38
CA SER A 205 8.08 -6.65 -0.44
C SER A 205 7.51 -5.99 -1.69
N TYR A 206 8.31 -5.10 -2.26
CA TYR A 206 8.21 -4.72 -3.65
C TYR A 206 9.58 -4.91 -4.31
N ILE A 207 9.77 -6.08 -4.90
CA ILE A 207 10.97 -6.46 -5.65
C ILE A 207 10.57 -6.55 -7.11
N HIS A 208 10.92 -5.52 -7.89
CA HIS A 208 10.49 -5.39 -9.28
C HIS A 208 11.55 -4.59 -10.05
N ASN A 209 12.44 -5.27 -10.74
CA ASN A 209 13.37 -4.54 -11.61
C ASN A 209 12.59 -3.71 -12.62
N LEU A 210 12.73 -2.38 -12.54
CA LEU A 210 12.04 -1.41 -13.39
C LEU A 210 12.91 -0.93 -14.56
N GLU A 211 14.04 -1.56 -14.82
CA GLU A 211 14.99 -1.10 -15.83
C GLU A 211 14.35 -0.89 -17.21
N GLU A 212 13.47 -1.79 -17.62
CA GLU A 212 12.76 -1.70 -18.91
C GLU A 212 11.62 -0.68 -18.91
N PHE A 213 11.20 -0.20 -17.73
CA PHE A 213 10.00 0.64 -17.57
C PHE A 213 10.31 2.11 -17.26
N TRP A 214 11.54 2.48 -16.88
CA TRP A 214 11.85 3.86 -16.48
C TRP A 214 11.47 4.89 -17.54
N GLY A 215 11.70 4.61 -18.81
CA GLY A 215 11.35 5.49 -19.93
C GLY A 215 9.86 5.61 -20.22
N GLU A 216 8.99 4.79 -19.62
CA GLU A 216 7.54 4.87 -19.77
C GLU A 216 6.89 5.90 -18.84
N TYR A 217 7.59 6.32 -17.79
CA TYR A 217 7.11 7.34 -16.88
C TYR A 217 7.34 8.73 -17.47
N TRP A 218 6.28 9.51 -17.55
CA TRP A 218 6.31 10.88 -18.09
C TRP A 218 7.45 11.69 -17.45
N ASN A 219 8.32 12.28 -18.28
CA ASN A 219 9.51 13.03 -17.84
C ASN A 219 10.38 12.30 -16.81
N ASN A 220 10.45 10.98 -16.86
CA ASN A 220 11.24 10.13 -15.96
C ASN A 220 10.99 10.38 -14.46
N TRP A 221 9.84 10.95 -14.09
CA TRP A 221 9.55 11.43 -12.73
C TRP A 221 9.82 10.40 -11.63
N ARG A 222 9.62 9.11 -11.92
CA ARG A 222 9.82 8.05 -10.92
C ARG A 222 11.30 7.76 -10.68
N LEU A 223 12.14 7.79 -11.71
CA LEU A 223 13.60 7.67 -11.58
C LEU A 223 14.16 8.87 -10.84
N ASP A 224 13.72 10.08 -11.20
CA ASP A 224 14.11 11.31 -10.51
C ASP A 224 13.71 11.30 -9.04
N TYR A 225 12.52 10.77 -8.72
CA TYR A 225 12.10 10.64 -7.33
C TYR A 225 13.05 9.73 -6.54
N ASN A 226 13.44 8.58 -7.09
CA ASN A 226 14.41 7.67 -6.46
C ASN A 226 15.82 8.32 -6.35
N ARG A 227 16.22 9.13 -7.34
CA ARG A 227 17.49 9.88 -7.27
C ARG A 227 17.49 10.86 -6.10
N ASP A 228 16.41 11.59 -5.90
CA ASP A 228 16.34 12.74 -5.01
C ASP A 228 15.89 12.38 -3.57
N ASN A 229 15.34 11.18 -3.37
CA ASN A 229 14.81 10.74 -2.08
C ASN A 229 15.44 9.42 -1.64
N ARG A 230 15.73 9.30 -0.34
CA ARG A 230 16.21 8.07 0.31
C ARG A 230 15.07 7.43 1.10
N GLY A 231 14.94 6.13 1.07
CA GLY A 231 13.96 5.40 1.89
C GLY A 231 13.28 4.26 1.16
N ASP A 232 12.37 3.60 1.85
CA ASP A 232 11.44 2.68 1.21
C ASP A 232 10.33 3.51 0.52
N VAL A 233 10.57 3.87 -0.74
CA VAL A 233 9.69 4.80 -1.47
C VAL A 233 8.44 4.13 -2.05
N TYR A 234 8.30 2.79 -1.94
CA TYR A 234 7.14 2.08 -2.48
C TYR A 234 6.76 0.85 -1.63
N PRO A 235 6.40 1.02 -0.34
CA PRO A 235 6.17 -0.08 0.59
C PRO A 235 4.80 -0.75 0.44
N THR A 236 3.83 -0.10 -0.19
CA THR A 236 2.41 -0.36 -0.02
C THR A 236 1.99 -1.78 -0.41
N HIS A 237 2.55 -2.32 -1.49
CA HIS A 237 2.23 -3.67 -1.98
C HIS A 237 2.63 -4.80 -1.01
N GLY A 238 3.68 -4.59 -0.22
CA GLY A 238 4.06 -5.55 0.83
C GLY A 238 3.38 -5.24 2.16
N LEU A 239 3.28 -3.95 2.49
CA LEU A 239 2.78 -3.50 3.79
C LEU A 239 1.26 -3.61 3.92
N GLY A 240 0.50 -3.29 2.87
CA GLY A 240 -0.97 -3.34 2.90
C GLY A 240 -1.51 -4.71 3.30
N PRO A 241 -1.17 -5.79 2.58
CA PRO A 241 -1.58 -7.15 2.96
C PRO A 241 -1.10 -7.57 4.35
N ALA A 242 0.12 -7.16 4.76
CA ALA A 242 0.65 -7.43 6.09
C ALA A 242 -0.18 -6.75 7.19
N CYS A 243 -0.55 -5.47 6.99
CA CYS A 243 -1.38 -4.72 7.93
C CYS A 243 -2.77 -5.34 8.10
N GLN A 244 -3.38 -5.85 7.02
CA GLN A 244 -4.67 -6.53 7.12
C GLN A 244 -4.60 -7.83 7.93
N LEU A 245 -3.54 -8.64 7.75
CA LEU A 245 -3.30 -9.86 8.54
C LEU A 245 -3.09 -9.58 10.02
N LEU A 246 -2.50 -8.44 10.36
CA LEU A 246 -2.13 -8.09 11.72
C LEU A 246 -3.15 -7.19 12.42
N ASP A 247 -4.27 -6.90 11.77
CA ASP A 247 -5.35 -6.05 12.28
C ASP A 247 -4.86 -4.63 12.64
N ILE A 248 -3.95 -4.06 11.84
CA ILE A 248 -3.43 -2.72 12.07
C ILE A 248 -4.57 -1.71 12.00
N HIS A 249 -4.62 -0.77 12.95
CA HIS A 249 -5.70 0.15 13.36
C HIS A 249 -7.10 -0.48 13.55
N ARG A 250 -7.14 -1.82 13.61
CA ARG A 250 -8.36 -2.60 13.94
C ARG A 250 -8.09 -3.58 15.08
N GLY A 251 -7.34 -3.13 16.09
CA GLY A 251 -6.98 -3.91 17.26
C GLY A 251 -5.47 -3.98 17.54
N ASP A 252 -4.63 -3.61 16.58
CA ASP A 252 -3.18 -3.45 16.74
C ASP A 252 -2.72 -2.17 16.01
N ARG A 253 -1.47 -1.75 16.17
CA ARG A 253 -0.87 -0.64 15.42
C ARG A 253 0.63 -0.83 15.27
N MET A 254 1.22 -0.27 14.23
CA MET A 254 2.66 -0.14 14.11
C MET A 254 3.19 0.77 15.21
N LYS A 255 4.28 0.35 15.87
CA LYS A 255 4.84 1.06 17.04
C LYS A 255 6.16 1.74 16.73
N THR A 256 7.12 0.96 16.25
CA THR A 256 8.46 1.46 15.90
C THR A 256 8.97 0.73 14.67
N LEU A 257 9.79 1.41 13.88
CA LEU A 257 10.52 0.80 12.79
C LEU A 257 12.02 1.12 12.86
N VAL A 258 12.82 0.26 12.22
CA VAL A 258 14.24 0.45 11.92
C VAL A 258 14.43 0.13 10.46
N SER A 259 15.19 0.97 9.75
CA SER A 259 15.47 0.76 8.33
C SER A 259 16.96 0.87 8.01
N MET A 260 17.38 0.08 7.02
CA MET A 260 18.73 0.07 6.45
C MET A 260 18.62 -0.02 4.94
N ASP A 261 19.60 0.59 4.26
CA ASP A 261 19.73 0.48 2.81
C ASP A 261 21.16 0.09 2.42
N THR A 262 21.30 -0.42 1.21
CA THR A 262 22.61 -0.59 0.57
C THR A 262 23.10 0.74 -0.01
N LYS A 263 24.37 0.80 -0.40
CA LYS A 263 24.83 1.89 -1.27
C LYS A 263 24.06 1.86 -2.59
N SER A 264 23.91 3.02 -3.21
CA SER A 264 23.41 3.14 -4.57
C SER A 264 24.54 2.89 -5.57
N VAL A 265 24.37 1.89 -6.42
CA VAL A 265 25.32 1.54 -7.50
C VAL A 265 24.61 1.57 -8.85
N ARG A 266 23.45 0.93 -8.93
CA ARG A 266 22.70 0.83 -10.18
C ARG A 266 21.93 2.12 -10.49
N GLY A 267 21.44 2.82 -9.49
CA GLY A 267 20.72 4.09 -9.66
C GLY A 267 21.47 5.11 -10.52
N PRO A 268 22.72 5.50 -10.20
CA PRO A 268 23.52 6.41 -11.04
C PRO A 268 23.67 5.94 -12.48
N GLN A 269 23.91 4.65 -12.70
CA GLN A 269 24.05 4.08 -14.03
C GLN A 269 22.78 4.19 -14.87
N LEU A 270 21.61 4.02 -14.23
CA LEU A 270 20.30 4.17 -14.89
C LEU A 270 20.04 5.62 -15.29
N VAL A 271 20.38 6.59 -14.43
CA VAL A 271 20.26 8.01 -14.78
C VAL A 271 21.13 8.31 -16.01
N GLU A 272 22.40 7.91 -16.02
CA GLU A 272 23.29 8.10 -17.18
C GLU A 272 22.74 7.43 -18.44
N GLN A 273 22.17 6.23 -18.30
CA GLN A 273 21.58 5.48 -19.42
C GLN A 273 20.36 6.20 -20.04
N TYR A 274 19.48 6.77 -19.21
CA TYR A 274 18.23 7.37 -19.66
C TYR A 274 18.35 8.87 -20.01
N THR A 275 19.26 9.60 -19.37
CA THR A 275 19.42 11.05 -19.59
C THR A 275 20.66 11.40 -20.41
N GLY A 276 21.65 10.52 -20.50
CA GLY A 276 22.98 10.80 -21.07
C GLY A 276 23.87 11.67 -20.19
N GLU A 277 23.41 12.04 -19.00
CA GLU A 277 24.13 12.89 -18.05
C GLU A 277 24.71 12.07 -16.91
N LYS A 278 25.93 12.40 -16.47
CA LYS A 278 26.55 11.75 -15.32
C LYS A 278 25.79 12.08 -14.04
N CYS A 279 25.42 11.06 -13.30
CA CYS A 279 24.76 11.20 -12.00
C CYS A 279 25.82 11.26 -10.88
N GLU A 280 26.00 12.44 -10.29
CA GLU A 280 26.96 12.64 -9.20
C GLU A 280 26.43 12.11 -7.85
N GLU A 281 25.11 12.19 -7.63
CA GLU A 281 24.45 11.75 -6.39
C GLU A 281 23.14 11.04 -6.70
N PHE A 282 22.95 9.90 -6.08
CA PHE A 282 21.69 9.16 -6.10
C PHE A 282 21.40 8.71 -4.67
N LYS A 283 20.34 9.26 -4.06
CA LYS A 283 20.11 9.13 -2.62
C LYS A 283 19.54 7.77 -2.21
N ASN A 284 18.67 7.17 -3.04
CA ASN A 284 18.06 5.90 -2.68
C ASN A 284 19.06 4.75 -2.86
N GLY A 285 19.17 3.89 -1.85
CA GLY A 285 19.92 2.65 -1.97
C GLY A 285 19.29 1.71 -2.99
N ASP A 286 20.09 0.82 -3.60
CA ASP A 286 19.54 -0.15 -4.56
C ASP A 286 18.59 -1.16 -3.87
N HIS A 287 18.78 -1.40 -2.57
CA HIS A 287 17.92 -2.27 -1.76
C HIS A 287 17.68 -1.69 -0.37
N THR A 288 16.44 -1.73 0.10
CA THR A 288 16.03 -1.26 1.44
C THR A 288 15.39 -2.39 2.23
N LEU A 289 15.71 -2.45 3.53
CA LEU A 289 15.16 -3.40 4.50
C LEU A 289 14.57 -2.63 5.68
N THR A 290 13.31 -2.88 6.01
CA THR A 290 12.62 -2.24 7.13
C THR A 290 12.00 -3.28 8.05
N MET A 291 12.35 -3.25 9.33
CA MET A 291 11.73 -4.06 10.37
C MET A 291 10.81 -3.19 11.21
N ILE A 292 9.57 -3.62 11.40
CA ILE A 292 8.54 -2.90 12.14
C ILE A 292 8.07 -3.77 13.31
N SER A 293 7.91 -3.18 14.49
CA SER A 293 7.24 -3.81 15.64
C SER A 293 5.86 -3.21 15.83
N THR A 294 4.89 -4.03 16.30
CA THR A 294 3.54 -3.57 16.63
C THR A 294 3.35 -3.38 18.13
N GLU A 295 2.25 -2.74 18.53
CA GLU A 295 1.92 -2.53 19.94
C GLU A 295 1.65 -3.86 20.66
N LYS A 296 1.09 -4.86 19.97
CA LYS A 296 0.85 -6.21 20.51
C LYS A 296 2.05 -7.17 20.38
N GLY A 297 3.23 -6.67 19.98
CA GLY A 297 4.48 -7.45 19.95
C GLY A 297 4.66 -8.34 18.71
N LYS A 298 3.89 -8.11 17.65
CA LYS A 298 4.10 -8.74 16.36
C LYS A 298 5.16 -7.98 15.56
N THR A 299 5.68 -8.58 14.50
CA THR A 299 6.71 -7.95 13.65
C THR A 299 6.36 -8.03 12.17
N ILE A 300 6.82 -7.02 11.41
CA ILE A 300 6.71 -6.97 9.95
C ILE A 300 8.10 -6.72 9.37
N LEU A 301 8.49 -7.45 8.33
CA LEU A 301 9.67 -7.17 7.50
C LEU A 301 9.21 -6.70 6.14
N ILE A 302 9.67 -5.52 5.71
CA ILE A 302 9.43 -5.00 4.36
C ILE A 302 10.74 -4.87 3.61
N GLN A 303 10.74 -5.27 2.32
CA GLN A 303 11.86 -5.12 1.41
C GLN A 303 11.44 -4.34 0.17
N HIS A 304 12.32 -3.43 -0.28
CA HIS A 304 12.13 -2.69 -1.52
C HIS A 304 13.39 -2.79 -2.38
N ASP A 305 13.22 -3.16 -3.66
CA ASP A 305 14.31 -3.22 -4.66
C ASP A 305 13.70 -3.10 -6.06
N VAL A 306 14.01 -2.01 -6.74
CA VAL A 306 13.57 -1.74 -8.11
C VAL A 306 14.74 -1.60 -9.10
N MET A 307 15.96 -1.83 -8.61
CA MET A 307 17.22 -1.59 -9.34
C MET A 307 17.95 -2.88 -9.72
N SER A 308 17.70 -3.99 -9.01
CA SER A 308 18.47 -5.22 -9.19
C SER A 308 17.75 -6.23 -10.07
N PRO A 309 18.48 -7.10 -10.82
CA PRO A 309 17.91 -8.16 -11.65
C PRO A 309 17.44 -9.34 -10.79
N ARG A 310 16.55 -9.10 -9.85
CA ARG A 310 15.92 -10.11 -8.99
C ARG A 310 14.61 -10.57 -9.63
N PRO A 311 14.24 -11.86 -9.49
CA PRO A 311 12.90 -12.31 -9.87
C PRO A 311 11.83 -11.47 -9.18
N TYR A 312 10.78 -11.14 -9.93
CA TYR A 312 9.65 -10.38 -9.40
C TYR A 312 9.06 -11.03 -8.15
N SER A 313 8.88 -10.23 -7.10
CA SER A 313 8.26 -10.67 -5.86
C SER A 313 7.58 -9.51 -5.15
N ARG A 314 6.32 -9.70 -4.78
CA ARG A 314 5.63 -8.83 -3.82
C ARG A 314 5.60 -9.44 -2.43
N MET A 315 6.40 -10.48 -2.21
CA MET A 315 6.49 -11.29 -1.01
C MET A 315 5.27 -11.16 -0.08
N TYR A 316 4.61 -12.24 0.15
CA TYR A 316 3.53 -12.30 1.12
C TYR A 316 3.74 -13.59 1.89
N GLN A 317 4.34 -13.44 3.07
CA GLN A 317 4.69 -14.56 3.93
C GLN A 317 4.19 -14.27 5.33
N LEU A 318 3.56 -15.23 5.96
CA LEU A 318 3.17 -15.13 7.36
C LEU A 318 3.64 -16.34 8.16
N THR A 319 3.96 -16.10 9.42
CA THR A 319 4.27 -17.11 10.43
C THR A 319 3.31 -16.95 11.59
N GLY A 320 2.52 -17.98 11.85
CA GLY A 320 1.65 -18.10 13.01
C GLY A 320 2.04 -19.27 13.90
N THR A 321 1.41 -19.37 15.06
CA THR A 321 1.69 -20.46 16.03
C THR A 321 1.30 -21.84 15.51
N ASN A 322 0.38 -21.93 14.54
CA ASN A 322 -0.15 -23.18 13.99
C ASN A 322 0.05 -23.34 12.51
N GLY A 323 0.58 -22.35 11.80
CA GLY A 323 0.75 -22.46 10.36
C GLY A 323 1.63 -21.36 9.78
N PHE A 324 2.01 -21.57 8.54
CA PHE A 324 2.83 -20.71 7.70
C PHE A 324 2.21 -20.62 6.31
N ALA A 325 2.29 -19.46 5.69
CA ALA A 325 1.96 -19.25 4.29
C ALA A 325 3.08 -18.48 3.59
N ASN A 326 3.29 -18.77 2.31
CA ASN A 326 4.21 -18.03 1.46
C ASN A 326 3.69 -17.98 0.03
N LYS A 327 3.76 -16.84 -0.63
CA LYS A 327 3.33 -16.66 -2.02
C LYS A 327 4.46 -16.83 -3.03
N TYR A 328 5.62 -16.27 -2.75
CA TYR A 328 6.75 -16.21 -3.68
C TYR A 328 7.97 -16.97 -3.15
N PRO A 329 8.75 -17.67 -4.01
CA PRO A 329 8.52 -17.85 -5.44
C PRO A 329 7.42 -18.85 -5.79
N VAL A 330 6.96 -19.64 -4.83
CA VAL A 330 5.92 -20.66 -4.99
C VAL A 330 4.90 -20.54 -3.88
N GLN A 331 3.62 -20.55 -4.26
CA GLN A 331 2.52 -20.53 -3.30
C GLN A 331 2.50 -21.85 -2.49
N GLN A 332 2.60 -21.73 -1.18
CA GLN A 332 2.64 -22.87 -0.28
C GLN A 332 2.08 -22.54 1.11
N TYR A 333 1.59 -23.56 1.77
CA TYR A 333 1.18 -23.55 3.17
C TYR A 333 1.91 -24.66 3.94
N CYS A 334 2.07 -24.44 5.24
CA CYS A 334 2.49 -25.46 6.20
C CYS A 334 1.62 -25.31 7.45
N PHE A 335 1.12 -26.43 7.99
CA PHE A 335 0.26 -26.40 9.17
C PHE A 335 0.65 -27.47 10.17
N ARG A 336 0.29 -27.26 11.43
CA ARG A 336 0.22 -28.33 12.41
C ARG A 336 -0.88 -29.31 11.99
N PRO A 337 -0.59 -30.63 11.93
CA PRO A 337 -1.58 -31.62 11.45
C PRO A 337 -2.92 -31.54 12.17
N GLU A 338 -2.93 -31.31 13.49
CA GLU A 338 -4.12 -31.19 14.30
C GLU A 338 -5.03 -30.03 13.88
N ARG A 339 -4.51 -29.01 13.23
CA ARG A 339 -5.32 -27.89 12.71
C ARG A 339 -6.10 -28.23 11.45
N LEU A 340 -5.59 -29.15 10.67
CA LEU A 340 -6.28 -29.64 9.48
C LEU A 340 -7.38 -30.65 9.82
N ALA A 341 -7.36 -31.22 11.02
CA ALA A 341 -8.40 -32.15 11.48
C ALA A 341 -9.81 -31.50 11.55
N GLU A 342 -9.88 -30.19 11.70
CA GLU A 342 -11.12 -29.42 11.71
C GLU A 342 -11.58 -29.00 10.28
N THR A 343 -10.80 -29.36 9.26
CA THR A 343 -11.11 -29.07 7.86
C THR A 343 -11.61 -30.35 7.17
N GLU A 344 -12.22 -30.19 5.99
CA GLU A 344 -12.64 -31.35 5.16
C GLU A 344 -11.45 -31.98 4.37
N VAL A 345 -10.24 -31.52 4.63
CA VAL A 345 -9.05 -31.88 3.87
C VAL A 345 -8.36 -33.09 4.48
N ASN A 346 -7.98 -34.05 3.65
CA ASN A 346 -7.15 -35.18 4.09
C ASN A 346 -5.74 -34.71 4.44
N TYR A 347 -5.31 -34.94 5.69
CA TYR A 347 -4.03 -34.48 6.25
C TYR A 347 -3.11 -35.60 6.72
N GLU A 348 -3.37 -36.83 6.35
CA GLU A 348 -2.52 -37.98 6.71
C GLU A 348 -1.09 -37.77 6.22
N ASN A 349 -0.12 -38.10 7.07
CA ASN A 349 1.31 -38.02 6.79
C ASN A 349 1.88 -36.60 6.50
N LEU A 350 1.20 -35.54 6.91
CA LEU A 350 1.73 -34.19 6.81
C LEU A 350 2.87 -33.93 7.81
N SER A 351 3.85 -33.14 7.39
CA SER A 351 4.99 -32.74 8.19
C SER A 351 4.99 -31.23 8.44
N MET A 352 5.30 -30.80 9.66
CA MET A 352 5.52 -29.39 10.00
C MET A 352 6.84 -28.81 9.41
N HIS A 353 7.65 -29.65 8.76
CA HIS A 353 8.91 -29.25 8.13
C HIS A 353 8.79 -29.09 6.61
N SER A 354 7.62 -29.33 6.05
CA SER A 354 7.41 -29.30 4.61
C SER A 354 6.10 -28.59 4.28
N ALA A 355 6.05 -27.99 3.11
CA ALA A 355 4.79 -27.49 2.56
C ALA A 355 3.79 -28.65 2.38
N VAL A 356 2.51 -28.37 2.56
CA VAL A 356 1.46 -29.34 2.24
C VAL A 356 1.53 -29.74 0.76
N PRO A 357 1.14 -30.98 0.40
CA PRO A 357 1.06 -31.40 -1.00
C PRO A 357 0.18 -30.48 -1.85
N ALA A 358 0.43 -30.45 -3.15
CA ALA A 358 -0.27 -29.53 -4.07
C ALA A 358 -1.80 -29.72 -4.06
N ASP A 359 -2.27 -30.95 -4.01
CA ASP A 359 -3.67 -31.30 -3.94
C ASP A 359 -4.33 -30.85 -2.62
N VAL A 360 -3.62 -30.97 -1.49
CA VAL A 360 -4.07 -30.46 -0.18
C VAL A 360 -4.14 -28.93 -0.21
N LYS A 361 -3.13 -28.27 -0.80
CA LYS A 361 -3.15 -26.80 -0.98
C LYS A 361 -4.37 -26.36 -1.78
N GLU A 362 -4.66 -27.00 -2.91
CA GLU A 362 -5.82 -26.65 -3.75
C GLU A 362 -7.15 -26.85 -3.02
N GLN A 363 -7.30 -27.94 -2.28
CA GLN A 363 -8.48 -28.19 -1.45
C GLN A 363 -8.67 -27.09 -0.40
N LEU A 364 -7.58 -26.71 0.31
CA LEU A 364 -7.61 -25.60 1.28
C LEU A 364 -7.98 -24.29 0.61
N MET A 365 -7.38 -23.95 -0.52
CA MET A 365 -7.68 -22.72 -1.25
C MET A 365 -9.12 -22.68 -1.73
N GLN A 366 -9.69 -23.82 -2.12
CA GLN A 366 -11.11 -23.90 -2.52
C GLN A 366 -12.04 -23.78 -1.31
N GLN A 367 -11.77 -24.49 -0.21
CA GLN A 367 -12.57 -24.46 1.01
C GLN A 367 -12.60 -23.08 1.67
N TYR A 368 -11.45 -22.38 1.64
CA TYR A 368 -11.28 -21.07 2.25
C TYR A 368 -11.31 -19.91 1.25
N LYS A 369 -11.81 -20.18 0.03
CA LYS A 369 -11.99 -19.12 -0.97
C LYS A 369 -12.77 -17.95 -0.37
N HIS A 370 -12.24 -16.74 -0.50
CA HIS A 370 -12.86 -15.56 0.09
C HIS A 370 -14.22 -15.24 -0.58
N PRO A 371 -15.26 -14.82 0.18
CA PRO A 371 -16.58 -14.50 -0.41
C PRO A 371 -16.53 -13.54 -1.60
N ILE A 372 -15.71 -12.50 -1.54
CA ILE A 372 -15.50 -11.56 -2.67
C ILE A 372 -15.09 -12.32 -3.94
N HIS A 373 -14.15 -13.27 -3.84
CA HIS A 373 -13.72 -14.05 -4.99
C HIS A 373 -14.80 -15.04 -5.45
N GLN A 374 -15.59 -15.59 -4.53
CA GLN A 374 -16.71 -16.44 -4.92
C GLN A 374 -17.70 -15.69 -5.81
N GLU A 375 -17.92 -14.40 -5.52
CA GLU A 375 -18.85 -13.54 -6.23
C GLU A 375 -18.31 -13.09 -7.61
N ILE A 376 -17.07 -12.61 -7.70
CA ILE A 376 -16.60 -11.83 -8.86
C ILE A 376 -15.33 -12.36 -9.55
N GLU A 377 -14.78 -13.53 -9.15
CA GLU A 377 -13.50 -14.01 -9.72
C GLU A 377 -13.54 -14.15 -11.25
N GLU A 378 -14.60 -14.71 -11.80
CA GLU A 378 -14.72 -14.96 -13.24
C GLU A 378 -14.62 -13.66 -14.04
N ILE A 379 -15.42 -12.66 -13.66
CA ILE A 379 -15.41 -11.35 -14.33
C ILE A 379 -14.09 -10.62 -14.07
N ALA A 380 -13.52 -10.71 -12.88
CA ALA A 380 -12.26 -10.08 -12.53
C ALA A 380 -11.11 -10.62 -13.39
N ARG A 381 -11.02 -11.93 -13.58
CA ARG A 381 -9.99 -12.54 -14.46
C ARG A 381 -10.20 -12.18 -15.93
N LYS A 382 -11.45 -12.06 -16.39
CA LYS A 382 -11.80 -11.69 -17.77
C LYS A 382 -11.47 -10.24 -18.08
N VAL A 383 -11.83 -9.30 -17.18
CA VAL A 383 -11.55 -7.86 -17.36
C VAL A 383 -10.07 -7.56 -17.13
N GLY A 384 -9.46 -8.22 -16.16
CA GLY A 384 -8.02 -8.20 -15.93
C GLY A 384 -7.55 -7.02 -15.07
N GLY A 385 -6.29 -6.64 -15.30
CA GLY A 385 -5.50 -5.78 -14.41
C GLY A 385 -4.82 -6.63 -13.32
N HIS A 386 -3.51 -6.90 -13.49
CA HIS A 386 -2.70 -7.75 -12.60
C HIS A 386 -3.40 -9.08 -12.22
N GLY A 387 -3.90 -9.81 -13.22
CA GLY A 387 -4.58 -11.08 -13.00
C GLY A 387 -6.00 -10.98 -12.43
N GLY A 388 -6.57 -9.78 -12.34
CA GLY A 388 -7.93 -9.51 -11.87
C GLY A 388 -8.02 -8.71 -10.57
N MET A 389 -6.93 -8.60 -9.78
CA MET A 389 -6.98 -7.88 -8.51
C MET A 389 -7.28 -6.39 -8.64
N ASP A 390 -6.88 -5.73 -9.75
CA ASP A 390 -7.26 -4.34 -10.01
C ASP A 390 -8.78 -4.20 -10.20
N TYR A 391 -9.42 -5.16 -10.90
CA TYR A 391 -10.86 -5.15 -11.06
C TYR A 391 -11.58 -5.36 -9.73
N VAL A 392 -11.10 -6.31 -8.91
CA VAL A 392 -11.68 -6.57 -7.57
C VAL A 392 -11.62 -5.31 -6.71
N MET A 393 -10.49 -4.62 -6.68
CA MET A 393 -10.29 -3.37 -5.96
C MET A 393 -11.28 -2.29 -6.39
N ASP A 394 -11.35 -2.02 -7.70
CA ASP A 394 -12.24 -1.00 -8.26
C ASP A 394 -13.73 -1.36 -8.02
N TYR A 395 -14.09 -2.65 -8.19
CA TYR A 395 -15.45 -3.14 -7.90
C TYR A 395 -15.82 -2.93 -6.43
N ARG A 396 -14.92 -3.27 -5.50
CA ARG A 396 -15.16 -3.13 -4.06
C ARG A 396 -15.36 -1.67 -3.65
N LEU A 397 -14.58 -0.76 -4.18
CA LEU A 397 -14.77 0.68 -3.97
C LEU A 397 -16.18 1.12 -4.39
N ILE A 398 -16.59 0.77 -5.60
CA ILE A 398 -17.91 1.12 -6.14
C ILE A 398 -19.01 0.41 -5.33
N HIS A 399 -18.84 -0.85 -4.96
CA HIS A 399 -19.79 -1.59 -4.11
C HIS A 399 -20.02 -0.87 -2.77
N CYS A 400 -18.97 -0.47 -2.07
CA CYS A 400 -19.10 0.23 -0.79
C CYS A 400 -19.81 1.58 -0.95
N LEU A 401 -19.44 2.39 -1.95
CA LEU A 401 -20.08 3.69 -2.20
C LEU A 401 -21.57 3.55 -2.58
N ARG A 402 -21.91 2.53 -3.37
CA ARG A 402 -23.30 2.28 -3.78
C ARG A 402 -24.20 1.82 -2.63
N ASN A 403 -23.64 1.14 -1.66
CA ASN A 403 -24.42 0.58 -0.55
C ASN A 403 -24.28 1.40 0.75
N GLY A 404 -23.55 2.52 0.72
CA GLY A 404 -23.31 3.35 1.90
C GLY A 404 -22.52 2.62 2.99
N LEU A 405 -21.65 1.70 2.61
CA LEU A 405 -20.83 0.89 3.51
C LEU A 405 -19.50 1.59 3.82
N PRO A 406 -18.85 1.27 4.94
CA PRO A 406 -17.45 1.62 5.14
C PRO A 406 -16.59 1.03 4.00
N LEU A 407 -15.53 1.74 3.62
CA LEU A 407 -14.58 1.17 2.67
C LEU A 407 -13.79 0.02 3.29
N ASP A 408 -13.38 -0.94 2.46
CA ASP A 408 -12.47 -2.02 2.87
C ASP A 408 -11.09 -1.47 3.29
N MET A 409 -10.66 -0.38 2.65
CA MET A 409 -9.45 0.38 2.97
C MET A 409 -9.85 1.84 3.20
N ASP A 410 -9.63 2.34 4.39
CA ASP A 410 -9.96 3.71 4.77
C ASP A 410 -8.73 4.65 4.69
N VAL A 411 -8.91 5.90 5.10
CA VAL A 411 -7.82 6.89 5.09
C VAL A 411 -6.69 6.56 6.07
N TYR A 412 -6.94 5.74 7.08
CA TYR A 412 -5.90 5.31 8.02
C TYR A 412 -5.05 4.18 7.46
N ASP A 413 -5.63 3.26 6.65
CA ASP A 413 -4.86 2.30 5.85
C ASP A 413 -3.88 3.05 4.93
N LEU A 414 -4.38 4.06 4.20
CA LEU A 414 -3.56 4.93 3.38
C LEU A 414 -2.42 5.56 4.18
N ALA A 415 -2.73 6.15 5.34
CA ALA A 415 -1.77 6.83 6.18
C ALA A 415 -0.65 5.89 6.67
N GLU A 416 -1.02 4.71 7.15
CA GLU A 416 -0.08 3.71 7.65
C GLU A 416 0.80 3.14 6.55
N TRP A 417 0.25 2.92 5.35
CA TRP A 417 1.03 2.35 4.24
C TRP A 417 1.90 3.38 3.54
N CYS A 418 1.56 4.67 3.62
CA CYS A 418 2.34 5.76 3.04
C CYS A 418 3.37 6.38 4.01
N CYS A 419 3.42 6.00 5.29
CA CYS A 419 4.35 6.63 6.23
C CYS A 419 5.80 6.15 6.10
N LEU A 420 6.04 4.98 5.50
CA LEU A 420 7.38 4.39 5.42
C LEU A 420 8.40 5.25 4.63
N PRO A 421 8.08 5.87 3.49
CA PRO A 421 9.07 6.68 2.77
C PRO A 421 9.79 7.68 3.67
N GLU A 422 9.06 8.44 4.46
CA GLU A 422 9.65 9.43 5.36
C GLU A 422 10.23 8.82 6.64
N LEU A 423 9.54 7.90 7.29
CA LEU A 423 10.02 7.31 8.55
C LEU A 423 11.29 6.45 8.34
N THR A 424 11.40 5.75 7.21
CA THR A 424 12.61 4.99 6.87
C THR A 424 13.77 5.91 6.57
N ARG A 425 13.54 7.04 5.86
CA ARG A 425 14.54 8.07 5.66
C ARG A 425 15.05 8.60 6.99
N ILE A 426 14.16 8.96 7.91
CA ILE A 426 14.53 9.43 9.26
C ILE A 426 15.39 8.39 9.99
N SER A 427 15.04 7.11 9.95
CA SER A 427 15.84 6.04 10.55
C SER A 427 17.25 6.00 9.99
N MET A 428 17.39 5.93 8.66
CA MET A 428 18.67 5.79 7.96
C MET A 428 19.57 7.01 8.09
N GLU A 429 19.02 8.23 8.01
CA GLU A 429 19.76 9.47 8.19
C GLU A 429 20.26 9.68 9.62
N ASN A 430 19.67 9.00 10.59
CA ASN A 430 20.07 9.00 11.99
C ASN A 430 20.84 7.74 12.41
N GLY A 431 21.54 7.08 11.49
CA GLY A 431 22.37 5.91 11.78
C GLY A 431 21.56 4.67 12.12
N ASN A 432 20.46 4.47 11.41
CA ASN A 432 19.52 3.35 11.57
C ASN A 432 18.88 3.29 12.97
N MET A 433 18.62 4.44 13.58
CA MET A 433 17.94 4.54 14.86
C MET A 433 16.48 4.10 14.72
N PRO A 434 15.92 3.47 15.77
CA PRO A 434 14.47 3.22 15.82
C PRO A 434 13.68 4.53 15.71
N VAL A 435 12.62 4.53 14.92
CA VAL A 435 11.69 5.66 14.75
C VAL A 435 10.31 5.23 15.19
N GLN A 436 9.65 6.05 15.98
CA GLN A 436 8.28 5.83 16.40
C GLN A 436 7.32 6.07 15.24
N VAL A 437 6.41 5.14 15.00
CA VAL A 437 5.32 5.32 14.01
C VAL A 437 4.21 6.15 14.65
N PRO A 438 3.75 7.26 14.04
CA PRO A 438 2.62 8.03 14.52
C PRO A 438 1.35 7.18 14.61
N ASP A 439 0.48 7.49 15.56
CA ASP A 439 -0.86 6.92 15.60
C ASP A 439 -1.81 7.77 14.74
N PHE A 440 -2.00 7.38 13.49
CA PHE A 440 -2.85 8.13 12.56
C PHE A 440 -4.32 8.16 12.98
N THR A 441 -4.77 7.21 13.79
CA THR A 441 -6.12 7.18 14.36
C THR A 441 -6.28 8.07 15.59
N ARG A 442 -5.18 8.59 16.14
CA ARG A 442 -5.16 9.43 17.35
C ARG A 442 -5.84 8.76 18.55
N GLY A 443 -5.47 7.48 18.81
CA GLY A 443 -5.97 6.67 19.92
C GLY A 443 -7.14 5.75 19.58
N TYR A 444 -7.69 5.80 18.37
CA TYR A 444 -8.84 4.97 18.00
C TYR A 444 -8.47 3.64 17.32
N TRP A 445 -7.17 3.31 17.20
CA TRP A 445 -6.68 2.06 16.62
C TRP A 445 -7.28 0.78 17.24
N ASN A 446 -7.81 0.88 18.47
CA ASN A 446 -8.41 -0.21 19.21
C ASN A 446 -9.96 -0.13 19.30
N LYS A 447 -10.57 0.82 18.56
CA LYS A 447 -12.03 1.01 18.52
C LYS A 447 -12.75 -0.18 17.86
N VAL A 448 -12.10 -0.82 16.91
CA VAL A 448 -12.57 -2.01 16.21
C VAL A 448 -11.59 -3.16 16.45
N GLN A 449 -12.09 -4.38 16.51
CA GLN A 449 -11.26 -5.58 16.69
C GLN A 449 -11.38 -6.48 15.46
N GLY A 450 -10.25 -6.72 14.82
CA GLY A 450 -10.15 -7.56 13.64
C GLY A 450 -10.58 -6.87 12.34
N TYR A 451 -9.78 -7.07 11.30
CA TYR A 451 -10.10 -6.61 9.95
C TYR A 451 -11.31 -7.37 9.39
N ARG A 452 -12.22 -6.66 8.75
CA ARG A 452 -13.39 -7.23 8.05
C ARG A 452 -13.69 -6.44 6.79
N HIS A 453 -13.91 -7.15 5.69
CA HIS A 453 -14.52 -6.54 4.52
C HIS A 453 -16.00 -6.22 4.81
N ALA A 454 -16.50 -5.12 4.29
CA ALA A 454 -17.93 -4.81 4.29
C ALA A 454 -18.62 -5.68 3.22
N LEU A 455 -19.24 -6.78 3.64
CA LEU A 455 -19.91 -7.78 2.78
C LEU A 455 -21.42 -7.52 2.76
#